data_3226a8a206236fad1ccfce811463013d
#
_entry.id   3226a8a206236fad1ccfce811463013d
#
_cell.length_a   1.000
_cell.length_b   1.000
_cell.length_c   1.000
_cell.angle_alpha   90.00
_cell.angle_beta   90.00
_cell.angle_gamma   90.00
#
_symmetry.space_group_name_H-M   'P 1'
#
loop_
_entity.id
_entity.type
_entity.pdbx_description
1 polymer ?
#
loop_
_entity_poly.entity_id
_entity_poly.type
_entity_poly.pdbx_seq_one_letter_code
_entity_poly.pdbx_strand_id
1 'polypeptide(L)'
;MISISLFASGSGSNVEEIFNYFKGHPKIKVDSLFCNNDNAYVVERAKSLNLHHIIFDNKISDEDLLNLIDSRNISYIVLAGYLKLIPQTVI
;
A
#
# COMPACT_ATOMS: atom_id res chain seq x y z
N MET A 1 -15.94 4.36 -7.40
CA MET A 1 -15.38 3.31 -6.53
C MET A 1 -14.32 3.90 -5.62
N ILE A 2 -14.31 3.48 -4.38
CA ILE A 2 -13.29 3.93 -3.40
C ILE A 2 -12.03 3.10 -3.60
N SER A 3 -10.91 3.77 -3.80
CA SER A 3 -9.61 3.10 -3.96
C SER A 3 -8.81 3.24 -2.68
N ILE A 4 -8.29 2.12 -2.16
CA ILE A 4 -7.44 2.12 -0.99
C ILE A 4 -6.05 1.60 -1.36
N SER A 5 -5.04 2.11 -0.68
CA SER A 5 -3.68 1.61 -0.77
C SER A 5 -3.25 1.05 0.56
N LEU A 6 -2.48 -0.03 0.51
CA LEU A 6 -1.97 -0.69 1.71
C LEU A 6 -0.50 -0.34 1.87
N PHE A 7 -0.09 0.07 3.06
CA PHE A 7 1.31 0.31 3.39
C PHE A 7 1.79 -0.83 4.26
N ALA A 8 2.85 -1.50 3.83
CA ALA A 8 3.42 -2.63 4.56
C ALA A 8 4.94 -2.68 4.34
N SER A 9 5.66 -3.26 5.29
CA SER A 9 7.12 -3.41 5.18
C SER A 9 7.63 -4.79 5.60
N GLY A 10 6.74 -5.72 5.92
CA GLY A 10 7.10 -7.05 6.42
C GLY A 10 6.62 -8.18 5.53
N SER A 11 6.06 -9.21 6.14
CA SER A 11 5.65 -10.43 5.42
C SER A 11 4.41 -10.26 4.54
N GLY A 12 3.55 -9.31 4.88
CA GLY A 12 2.37 -9.03 4.09
C GLY A 12 1.18 -9.94 4.32
N SER A 13 1.15 -10.70 5.42
CA SER A 13 0.00 -11.55 5.71
C SER A 13 -1.29 -10.73 5.83
N ASN A 14 -1.22 -9.56 6.46
CA ASN A 14 -2.36 -8.66 6.56
C ASN A 14 -2.77 -8.09 5.20
N VAL A 15 -1.80 -7.83 4.33
CA VAL A 15 -2.05 -7.35 2.98
C VAL A 15 -2.87 -8.38 2.21
N GLU A 16 -2.49 -9.63 2.29
CA GLU A 16 -3.21 -10.71 1.61
C GLU A 16 -4.63 -10.85 2.12
N GLU A 17 -4.82 -10.79 3.44
CA GLU A 17 -6.14 -10.87 4.04
C GLU A 17 -7.04 -9.72 3.61
N ILE A 18 -6.51 -8.50 3.62
CA ILE A 18 -7.27 -7.31 3.23
C ILE A 18 -7.61 -7.35 1.73
N PHE A 19 -6.64 -7.73 0.92
CA PHE A 19 -6.85 -7.84 -0.52
C PHE A 19 -7.96 -8.84 -0.84
N ASN A 20 -7.91 -10.00 -0.20
CA ASN A 20 -8.91 -11.05 -0.43
C ASN A 20 -10.29 -10.65 0.09
N TYR A 21 -10.33 -9.93 1.21
CA TYR A 21 -11.59 -9.44 1.77
C TYR A 21 -12.33 -8.52 0.80
N PHE A 22 -11.59 -7.62 0.14
CA PHE A 22 -12.21 -6.65 -0.78
C PHE A 22 -12.26 -7.13 -2.23
N LYS A 23 -11.76 -8.32 -2.52
CA LYS A 23 -11.80 -8.85 -3.88
C LYS A 23 -13.25 -8.98 -4.33
N GLY A 24 -13.58 -8.31 -5.42
CA GLY A 24 -14.95 -8.32 -5.92
C GLY A 24 -15.92 -7.41 -5.15
N HIS A 25 -15.43 -6.63 -4.20
CA HIS A 25 -16.29 -5.72 -3.46
C HIS A 25 -16.88 -4.66 -4.41
N PRO A 26 -18.21 -4.36 -4.32
CA PRO A 26 -18.86 -3.48 -5.29
C PRO A 26 -18.47 -2.01 -5.17
N LYS A 27 -17.93 -1.57 -4.03
CA LYS A 27 -17.66 -0.14 -3.77
C LYS A 27 -16.22 0.16 -3.41
N ILE A 28 -15.44 -0.83 -2.98
CA ILE A 28 -14.07 -0.65 -2.51
C ILE A 28 -13.15 -1.56 -3.28
N LYS A 29 -12.03 -1.01 -3.71
CA LYS A 29 -11.00 -1.78 -4.40
C LYS A 29 -9.64 -1.49 -3.76
N VAL A 30 -8.82 -2.52 -3.60
CA VAL A 30 -7.42 -2.37 -3.20
C VAL A 30 -6.64 -2.02 -4.46
N ASP A 31 -6.18 -0.78 -4.55
CA ASP A 31 -5.49 -0.29 -5.74
C ASP A 31 -4.03 -0.73 -5.80
N SER A 32 -3.32 -0.61 -4.68
CA SER A 32 -1.88 -0.82 -4.70
C SER A 32 -1.33 -1.09 -3.32
N LEU A 33 -0.09 -1.61 -3.32
CA LEU A 33 0.73 -1.77 -2.13
C LEU A 33 1.87 -0.77 -2.20
N PHE A 34 2.11 -0.04 -1.13
CA PHE A 34 3.28 0.80 -0.96
C PHE A 34 4.20 0.13 0.05
N CYS A 35 5.45 -0.08 -0.32
CA CYS A 35 6.44 -0.75 0.52
C CYS A 35 7.74 0.02 0.50
N ASN A 36 8.41 0.11 1.64
CA ASN A 36 9.68 0.82 1.77
C ASN A 36 10.89 -0.12 1.74
N ASN A 37 10.69 -1.38 1.39
CA ASN A 37 11.76 -2.38 1.34
C ASN A 37 11.47 -3.36 0.22
N ASP A 38 12.25 -3.30 -0.85
CA ASP A 38 12.06 -4.16 -2.02
C ASP A 38 12.41 -5.63 -1.75
N ASN A 39 13.09 -5.92 -0.65
CA ASN A 39 13.40 -7.28 -0.23
C ASN A 39 12.33 -7.88 0.69
N ALA A 40 11.31 -7.13 1.06
CA ALA A 40 10.27 -7.62 1.93
C ALA A 40 9.42 -8.69 1.24
N TYR A 41 9.02 -9.70 1.98
CA TYR A 41 8.21 -10.79 1.42
C TYR A 41 6.85 -10.30 0.92
N VAL A 42 6.36 -9.18 1.46
CA VAL A 42 5.09 -8.59 1.01
C VAL A 42 5.11 -8.26 -0.48
N VAL A 43 6.28 -7.93 -1.04
CA VAL A 43 6.43 -7.65 -2.48
C VAL A 43 6.12 -8.91 -3.28
N GLU A 44 6.63 -10.06 -2.85
CA GLU A 44 6.32 -11.33 -3.49
C GLU A 44 4.83 -11.68 -3.40
N ARG A 45 4.20 -11.39 -2.26
CA ARG A 45 2.76 -11.59 -2.11
C ARG A 45 1.98 -10.71 -3.08
N ALA A 46 2.38 -9.44 -3.23
CA ALA A 46 1.72 -8.54 -4.17
C ALA A 46 1.81 -9.06 -5.61
N LYS A 47 2.97 -9.57 -5.99
CA LYS A 47 3.15 -10.17 -7.31
C LYS A 47 2.23 -11.38 -7.51
N SER A 48 2.12 -12.23 -6.51
CA SER A 48 1.23 -13.41 -6.56
C SER A 48 -0.24 -13.03 -6.67
N LEU A 49 -0.63 -11.92 -6.07
CA LEU A 49 -2.01 -11.45 -6.07
C LEU A 49 -2.34 -10.58 -7.29
N ASN A 50 -1.37 -10.33 -8.16
CA ASN A 50 -1.47 -9.35 -9.25
C ASN A 50 -1.82 -7.96 -8.73
N LEU A 51 -1.36 -7.65 -7.54
CA LEU A 51 -1.56 -6.34 -6.92
C LEU A 51 -0.40 -5.44 -7.32
N HIS A 52 -0.73 -4.25 -7.86
CA HIS A 52 0.30 -3.27 -8.21
C HIS A 52 1.06 -2.88 -6.95
N HIS A 53 2.38 -2.83 -7.03
CA HIS A 53 3.20 -2.45 -5.88
C HIS A 53 4.15 -1.31 -6.26
N ILE A 54 4.38 -0.42 -5.29
CA ILE A 54 5.24 0.74 -5.43
C ILE A 54 6.27 0.67 -4.31
N ILE A 55 7.54 0.63 -4.68
CA ILE A 55 8.64 0.65 -3.70
C ILE A 55 9.14 2.08 -3.59
N PHE A 56 9.23 2.60 -2.38
CA PHE A 56 9.73 3.93 -2.15
C PHE A 56 10.88 3.92 -1.15
N ASP A 57 11.74 4.94 -1.22
CA ASP A 57 12.88 5.07 -0.32
C ASP A 57 12.42 5.59 1.03
N ASN A 58 12.98 5.04 2.11
CA ASN A 58 12.72 5.51 3.48
C ASN A 58 13.03 6.99 3.67
N LYS A 59 13.88 7.55 2.83
CA LYS A 59 14.29 8.96 2.89
C LYS A 59 13.44 9.87 2.01
N ILE A 60 12.41 9.33 1.38
CA ILE A 60 11.52 10.13 0.54
C ILE A 60 10.90 11.26 1.37
N SER A 61 10.77 12.45 0.78
CA SER A 61 10.12 13.57 1.45
C SER A 61 8.60 13.34 1.53
N ASP A 62 7.96 14.03 2.48
CA ASP A 62 6.51 13.95 2.62
C ASP A 62 5.81 14.38 1.33
N GLU A 63 6.33 15.44 0.70
CA GLU A 63 5.76 15.96 -0.55
C GLU A 63 5.83 14.92 -1.67
N ASP A 64 6.99 14.28 -1.83
CA ASP A 64 7.16 13.26 -2.87
C ASP A 64 6.27 12.05 -2.61
N LEU A 65 6.12 11.64 -1.36
CA LEU A 65 5.26 10.52 -1.01
C LEU A 65 3.79 10.87 -1.29
N LEU A 66 3.37 12.08 -0.96
CA LEU A 66 2.03 12.57 -1.27
C LEU A 66 1.78 12.56 -2.78
N ASN A 67 2.77 12.97 -3.57
CA ASN A 67 2.65 12.97 -5.03
C ASN A 67 2.46 11.56 -5.58
N LEU A 68 3.16 10.58 -5.03
CA LEU A 68 2.99 9.19 -5.43
C LEU A 68 1.57 8.69 -5.14
N ILE A 69 1.06 9.05 -3.98
CA ILE A 69 -0.30 8.65 -3.58
C ILE A 69 -1.34 9.35 -4.46
N ASP A 70 -1.18 10.64 -4.68
CA ASP A 70 -2.11 11.44 -5.49
C ASP A 70 -2.16 10.96 -6.95
N SER A 71 -1.02 10.52 -7.49
CA SER A 71 -0.95 10.06 -8.87
C SER A 71 -1.83 8.83 -9.13
N ARG A 72 -2.26 8.13 -8.09
CA ARG A 72 -3.08 6.93 -8.21
C ARG A 72 -4.53 7.15 -7.78
N ASN A 73 -4.92 8.38 -7.42
CA ASN A 73 -6.28 8.70 -6.97
C ASN A 73 -6.73 7.85 -5.78
N ILE A 74 -5.86 7.72 -4.79
CA ILE A 74 -6.13 6.93 -3.59
C ILE A 74 -7.03 7.71 -2.64
N SER A 75 -8.10 7.08 -2.18
CA SER A 75 -9.04 7.67 -1.23
C SER A 75 -8.61 7.50 0.22
N TYR A 76 -8.07 6.32 0.56
CA TYR A 76 -7.66 5.99 1.93
C TYR A 76 -6.38 5.17 1.93
N ILE A 77 -5.62 5.32 3.00
CA ILE A 77 -4.40 4.55 3.26
C ILE A 77 -4.66 3.65 4.44
N VAL A 78 -4.32 2.37 4.30
CA VAL A 78 -4.43 1.38 5.38
C VAL A 78 -3.04 0.91 5.75
N LEU A 79 -2.69 1.03 7.03
CA LEU A 79 -1.39 0.57 7.52
C LEU A 79 -1.50 -0.92 7.87
N ALA A 80 -0.94 -1.76 7.02
CA ALA A 80 -1.04 -3.22 7.12
C ALA A 80 0.31 -3.82 7.52
N GLY A 81 0.73 -3.59 8.76
CA GLY A 81 2.04 -4.03 9.24
C GLY A 81 3.18 -3.16 8.77
N TYR A 82 2.93 -1.88 8.61
CA TYR A 82 3.97 -0.91 8.24
C TYR A 82 4.75 -0.53 9.50
N LEU A 83 6.08 -0.68 9.42
CA LEU A 83 6.94 -0.54 10.60
C LEU A 83 7.45 0.88 10.80
N LYS A 84 7.28 1.75 9.83
CA LYS A 84 7.76 3.13 9.89
C LYS A 84 6.60 4.07 10.14
N LEU A 85 6.84 5.11 10.94
CA LEU A 85 5.81 6.12 11.20
C LEU A 85 5.48 6.88 9.92
N ILE A 86 4.20 6.96 9.59
CA ILE A 86 3.72 7.72 8.46
C ILE A 86 3.56 9.18 8.89
N PRO A 87 4.11 10.14 8.14
CA PRO A 87 3.90 11.56 8.46
C PRO A 87 2.42 11.90 8.47
N GLN A 88 2.03 12.76 9.40
CA GLN A 88 0.62 13.12 9.57
C GLN A 88 0.04 13.79 8.33
N THR A 89 0.87 14.47 7.56
CA THR A 89 0.45 15.11 6.31
C THR A 89 0.07 14.11 5.23
N VAL A 90 0.46 12.85 5.38
CA VAL A 90 0.15 11.79 4.40
C VAL A 90 -1.14 11.08 4.77
N ILE A 91 -1.39 10.96 6.06
CA ILE A 91 -2.60 10.31 6.55
C ILE A 91 -3.79 11.25 6.42
#